data_eb448d53d0c110b085236b12f4bef7cd
#
_entry.id   eb448d53d0c110b085236b12f4bef7cd
#
_cell.length_a   1.000
_cell.length_b   1.000
_cell.length_c   1.000
_cell.angle_alpha   90.00
_cell.angle_beta   90.00
_cell.angle_gamma   90.00
#
_symmetry.space_group_name_H-M   'P 1'
#
loop_
_entity.id
_entity.type
_entity.pdbx_description
1 polymer ?
#
loop_
_entity_poly.entity_id
_entity_poly.type
_entity_poly.pdbx_seq_one_letter_code
_entity_poly.pdbx_strand_id
1 'polypeptide(L)'
;LVGQGDYYNPIFIDNGEKRQIEGYATNITTDLALDWLDNKRDKSKPFCLLLHHKAPHRTWMPDTCDLRLYDDVTFPLPENFYDDYAGRIAASEQEMSIIKDMDIVYDLKMADKENEIHSSNADLEKYGRELYNRMNPDQKAAWDAYYDPIIQDFKAKKRTGKELAEWKYQRYMHDYLRVIHSVDRNIGIVLDYLEKNDLLDNTLIVYTSDQGFYMGEHGWFDKRFMYEESFRTPLLMRLPGGKKGDIPQLVQNIDYAPTFLELAGAPIPADIQGESLLPLLKGERPENWRNSLYYHYYEYPAEHSVKRHYGVRDDRYKLIHFYNDIDVWELYDLQEDPHEMNNLYGKPSYEAVMKRMRDE
;
A
#
# COMPACT_ATOMS: atom_id res chain seq x y z
N LEU A 1 8.56 -7.48 12.85
CA LEU A 1 9.04 -8.39 11.82
C LEU A 1 10.50 -8.07 11.47
N VAL A 2 11.25 -9.04 10.93
CA VAL A 2 12.62 -8.84 10.45
C VAL A 2 12.57 -8.49 8.96
N GLY A 3 13.27 -7.43 8.55
CA GLY A 3 13.22 -6.92 7.17
C GLY A 3 11.80 -6.56 6.75
N GLN A 4 11.42 -6.94 5.53
CA GLN A 4 10.05 -6.77 5.02
C GLN A 4 9.06 -7.80 5.60
N GLY A 5 9.55 -8.74 6.40
CA GLY A 5 8.76 -9.80 7.00
C GLY A 5 8.28 -10.86 6.00
N ASP A 6 7.82 -11.99 6.55
CA ASP A 6 7.22 -13.09 5.80
C ASP A 6 5.75 -13.24 6.18
N TYR A 7 4.92 -13.71 5.25
CA TYR A 7 3.49 -13.95 5.53
C TYR A 7 3.27 -15.20 6.38
N TYR A 8 4.05 -16.25 6.15
CA TYR A 8 3.95 -17.51 6.89
C TYR A 8 5.16 -17.74 7.79
N ASN A 9 4.91 -18.17 9.01
CA ASN A 9 5.89 -18.53 10.02
C ASN A 9 7.00 -17.47 10.16
N PRO A 10 6.62 -16.17 10.34
CA PRO A 10 7.55 -15.06 10.31
C PRO A 10 8.48 -15.04 11.52
N ILE A 11 9.60 -14.30 11.39
CA ILE A 11 10.48 -13.99 12.49
C ILE A 11 10.12 -12.60 13.02
N PHE A 12 9.76 -12.53 14.29
CA PHE A 12 9.57 -11.29 15.02
C PHE A 12 10.81 -10.91 15.84
N ILE A 13 10.93 -9.62 16.13
CA ILE A 13 11.81 -9.12 17.20
C ILE A 13 10.87 -8.76 18.35
N ASP A 14 10.90 -9.57 19.41
CA ASP A 14 10.09 -9.39 20.61
C ASP A 14 10.99 -8.89 21.73
N ASN A 15 10.87 -7.60 22.10
CA ASN A 15 11.71 -6.93 23.09
C ASN A 15 13.23 -7.10 22.84
N GLY A 16 13.65 -7.08 21.58
CA GLY A 16 15.04 -7.19 21.15
C GLY A 16 15.50 -8.61 20.80
N GLU A 17 14.70 -9.62 21.10
CA GLU A 17 15.01 -11.03 20.81
C GLU A 17 14.32 -11.51 19.53
N LYS A 18 15.04 -12.22 18.67
CA LYS A 18 14.46 -12.85 17.47
C LYS A 18 13.71 -14.12 17.85
N ARG A 19 12.45 -14.19 17.45
CA ARG A 19 11.58 -15.33 17.67
C ARG A 19 10.79 -15.67 16.40
N GLN A 20 10.92 -16.89 15.91
CA GLN A 20 10.03 -17.40 14.87
C GLN A 20 8.72 -17.85 15.52
N ILE A 21 7.60 -17.42 14.92
CA ILE A 21 6.26 -17.79 15.38
C ILE A 21 5.56 -18.49 14.21
N GLU A 22 5.04 -19.68 14.46
CA GLU A 22 4.28 -20.44 13.48
C GLU A 22 2.89 -19.83 13.30
N GLY A 23 2.46 -19.72 12.04
CA GLY A 23 1.17 -19.16 11.66
C GLY A 23 1.23 -18.11 10.58
N TYR A 24 0.13 -17.37 10.39
CA TYR A 24 0.01 -16.31 9.42
C TYR A 24 0.29 -14.93 10.06
N ALA A 25 1.14 -14.14 9.44
CA ALA A 25 1.69 -12.90 10.03
C ALA A 25 0.62 -11.91 10.51
N THR A 26 -0.46 -11.73 9.73
CA THR A 26 -1.54 -10.79 10.09
C THR A 26 -2.26 -11.24 11.37
N ASN A 27 -2.58 -12.54 11.49
CA ASN A 27 -3.21 -13.10 12.67
C ASN A 27 -2.29 -12.99 13.90
N ILE A 28 -1.03 -13.39 13.75
CA ILE A 28 -0.03 -13.32 14.83
C ILE A 28 0.15 -11.88 15.33
N THR A 29 0.22 -10.90 14.42
CA THR A 29 0.37 -9.48 14.79
C THR A 29 -0.82 -9.00 15.62
N THR A 30 -2.03 -9.41 15.25
CA THR A 30 -3.26 -9.11 16.01
C THR A 30 -3.26 -9.78 17.37
N ASP A 31 -2.90 -11.07 17.45
CA ASP A 31 -2.83 -11.82 18.72
C ASP A 31 -1.82 -11.18 19.70
N LEU A 32 -0.67 -10.75 19.19
CA LEU A 32 0.34 -10.04 19.99
C LEU A 32 -0.18 -8.68 20.50
N ALA A 33 -0.97 -7.96 19.70
CA ALA A 33 -1.59 -6.69 20.09
C ALA A 33 -2.65 -6.92 21.18
N LEU A 34 -3.49 -7.94 21.03
CA LEU A 34 -4.51 -8.30 22.03
C LEU A 34 -3.89 -8.77 23.33
N ASP A 35 -2.83 -9.59 23.27
CA ASP A 35 -2.08 -10.02 24.46
C ASP A 35 -1.48 -8.82 25.20
N TRP A 36 -0.94 -7.83 24.45
CA TRP A 36 -0.45 -6.60 25.06
C TRP A 36 -1.55 -5.79 25.73
N LEU A 37 -2.68 -5.62 25.06
CA LEU A 37 -3.85 -4.90 25.61
C LEU A 37 -4.39 -5.57 26.88
N ASP A 38 -4.39 -6.90 26.92
CA ASP A 38 -4.98 -7.66 28.02
C ASP A 38 -4.05 -7.86 29.20
N ASN A 39 -2.80 -8.22 28.94
CA ASN A 39 -1.90 -8.78 29.90
C ASN A 39 -0.65 -7.91 30.22
N LYS A 40 -0.26 -6.99 29.32
CA LYS A 40 1.05 -6.32 29.43
C LYS A 40 0.96 -4.82 29.70
N ARG A 41 -0.07 -4.12 29.19
CA ARG A 41 -0.22 -2.69 29.42
C ARG A 41 -0.61 -2.39 30.87
N ASP A 42 -0.25 -1.22 31.36
CA ASP A 42 -0.77 -0.68 32.62
C ASP A 42 -2.20 -0.17 32.38
N LYS A 43 -3.20 -0.92 32.88
CA LYS A 43 -4.62 -0.60 32.71
C LYS A 43 -5.07 0.67 33.44
N SER A 44 -4.24 1.21 34.34
CA SER A 44 -4.51 2.48 35.03
C SER A 44 -4.12 3.74 34.20
N LYS A 45 -3.45 3.53 33.06
CA LYS A 45 -2.96 4.59 32.18
C LYS A 45 -3.64 4.54 30.80
N PRO A 46 -3.74 5.69 30.09
CA PRO A 46 -4.07 5.69 28.68
C PRO A 46 -3.01 4.91 27.88
N PHE A 47 -3.38 4.45 26.69
CA PHE A 47 -2.45 3.73 25.81
C PHE A 47 -2.42 4.35 24.41
N CYS A 48 -1.31 4.13 23.71
CA CYS A 48 -1.16 4.34 22.29
C CYS A 48 -0.64 3.05 21.70
N LEU A 49 -1.39 2.44 20.75
CA LEU A 49 -1.04 1.21 20.08
C LEU A 49 -0.86 1.47 18.59
N LEU A 50 0.34 1.21 18.08
CA LEU A 50 0.64 1.22 16.65
C LEU A 50 0.62 -0.23 16.15
N LEU A 51 -0.52 -0.61 15.54
CA LEU A 51 -0.74 -1.96 15.00
C LEU A 51 -0.43 -1.96 13.50
N HIS A 52 0.80 -2.32 13.15
CA HIS A 52 1.28 -2.32 11.78
C HIS A 52 1.35 -3.75 11.23
N HIS A 53 0.48 -4.05 10.25
CA HIS A 53 0.52 -5.31 9.53
C HIS A 53 1.56 -5.28 8.40
N LYS A 54 2.16 -6.45 8.08
CA LYS A 54 2.93 -6.63 6.85
C LYS A 54 2.05 -6.49 5.61
N ALA A 55 0.87 -7.05 5.68
CA ALA A 55 -0.13 -7.01 4.61
C ALA A 55 -0.62 -5.57 4.34
N PRO A 56 -0.76 -5.16 3.08
CA PRO A 56 -0.66 -5.90 1.83
C PRO A 56 0.68 -5.74 1.10
N HIS A 57 1.82 -5.62 1.77
CA HIS A 57 3.12 -5.54 1.08
C HIS A 57 3.39 -6.77 0.19
N ARG A 58 4.08 -6.59 -0.94
CA ARG A 58 4.58 -7.67 -1.83
C ARG A 58 5.19 -8.81 -0.98
N THR A 59 4.85 -10.09 -1.16
CA THR A 59 4.32 -10.74 -2.36
C THR A 59 2.86 -11.21 -2.27
N TRP A 60 2.04 -10.64 -1.47
CA TRP A 60 0.58 -10.91 -1.39
C TRP A 60 0.25 -12.41 -1.25
N MET A 61 0.76 -13.06 -0.24
CA MET A 61 0.44 -14.46 0.05
C MET A 61 -0.82 -14.52 0.92
N PRO A 62 -1.95 -15.04 0.40
CA PRO A 62 -3.19 -15.14 1.17
C PRO A 62 -3.06 -16.08 2.37
N ASP A 63 -3.86 -15.85 3.41
CA ASP A 63 -4.07 -16.84 4.47
C ASP A 63 -4.73 -18.10 3.89
N THR A 64 -4.39 -19.28 4.41
CA THR A 64 -4.93 -20.57 3.91
C THR A 64 -6.43 -20.62 3.95
N CYS A 65 -7.09 -19.98 4.91
CA CYS A 65 -8.54 -19.91 4.99
C CYS A 65 -9.20 -19.00 3.93
N ASP A 66 -8.42 -18.09 3.32
CA ASP A 66 -8.92 -17.12 2.34
C ASP A 66 -8.59 -17.51 0.88
N LEU A 67 -7.88 -18.63 0.64
CA LEU A 67 -7.37 -19.02 -0.69
C LEU A 67 -8.46 -19.11 -1.77
N ARG A 68 -9.69 -19.46 -1.41
CA ARG A 68 -10.80 -19.60 -2.36
C ARG A 68 -11.73 -18.40 -2.42
N LEU A 69 -11.46 -17.37 -1.63
CA LEU A 69 -12.24 -16.15 -1.67
C LEU A 69 -12.10 -15.50 -3.06
N TYR A 70 -13.23 -15.06 -3.63
CA TYR A 70 -13.29 -14.44 -4.97
C TYR A 70 -12.97 -15.39 -6.16
N ASP A 71 -12.97 -16.71 -6.01
CA ASP A 71 -12.70 -17.66 -7.11
C ASP A 71 -13.64 -17.46 -8.32
N ASP A 72 -14.85 -17.03 -8.09
CA ASP A 72 -15.91 -16.77 -9.07
C ASP A 72 -15.94 -15.31 -9.58
N VAL A 73 -15.04 -14.45 -9.11
CA VAL A 73 -14.98 -13.03 -9.48
C VAL A 73 -13.98 -12.79 -10.60
N THR A 74 -14.40 -12.07 -11.62
CA THR A 74 -13.49 -11.47 -12.61
C THR A 74 -13.40 -9.98 -12.36
N PHE A 75 -12.22 -9.48 -12.05
CA PHE A 75 -12.00 -8.06 -11.80
C PHE A 75 -11.91 -7.27 -13.11
N PRO A 76 -12.61 -6.13 -13.22
CA PRO A 76 -12.48 -5.29 -14.40
C PRO A 76 -11.05 -4.74 -14.51
N LEU A 77 -10.55 -4.60 -15.73
CA LEU A 77 -9.29 -3.90 -15.96
C LEU A 77 -9.51 -2.40 -15.71
N PRO A 78 -8.54 -1.69 -15.13
CA PRO A 78 -8.53 -0.22 -15.12
C PRO A 78 -8.58 0.33 -16.56
N GLU A 79 -9.21 1.48 -16.76
CA GLU A 79 -9.35 2.09 -18.09
C GLU A 79 -7.99 2.38 -18.74
N ASN A 80 -6.97 2.71 -17.92
CA ASN A 80 -5.60 2.98 -18.33
C ASN A 80 -4.64 1.77 -18.18
N PHE A 81 -5.16 0.53 -18.09
CA PHE A 81 -4.32 -0.67 -17.94
C PHE A 81 -3.32 -0.86 -19.10
N TYR A 82 -3.68 -0.45 -20.31
CA TYR A 82 -2.83 -0.49 -21.49
C TYR A 82 -2.27 0.89 -21.86
N ASP A 83 -1.83 1.64 -20.86
CA ASP A 83 -1.20 2.94 -21.03
C ASP A 83 0.08 2.84 -21.88
N ASP A 84 0.22 3.74 -22.85
CA ASP A 84 1.39 3.79 -23.77
C ASP A 84 2.47 4.79 -23.29
N TYR A 85 2.17 5.50 -22.17
CA TYR A 85 3.02 6.53 -21.55
C TYR A 85 3.39 7.70 -22.46
N ALA A 86 2.59 8.00 -23.45
CA ALA A 86 2.86 9.07 -24.42
C ALA A 86 3.11 10.42 -23.71
N GLY A 87 4.28 11.02 -23.96
CA GLY A 87 4.68 12.30 -23.35
C GLY A 87 5.11 12.24 -21.89
N ARG A 88 5.30 11.04 -21.31
CA ARG A 88 5.72 10.78 -19.92
C ARG A 88 6.94 9.86 -19.89
N ILE A 89 8.13 10.45 -20.05
CA ILE A 89 9.40 9.70 -20.19
C ILE A 89 9.68 8.88 -18.93
N ALA A 90 9.52 9.47 -17.73
CA ALA A 90 9.74 8.75 -16.47
C ALA A 90 8.85 7.52 -16.36
N ALA A 91 7.58 7.64 -16.73
CA ALA A 91 6.62 6.55 -16.75
C ALA A 91 6.99 5.46 -17.76
N SER A 92 7.60 5.79 -18.89
CA SER A 92 7.99 4.81 -19.92
C SER A 92 9.25 4.01 -19.56
N GLU A 93 10.08 4.50 -18.64
CA GLU A 93 11.37 3.90 -18.26
C GLU A 93 11.33 3.12 -16.93
N GLN A 94 10.17 3.00 -16.31
CA GLN A 94 9.99 2.26 -15.07
C GLN A 94 10.00 0.73 -15.26
N GLU A 95 10.23 -0.02 -14.17
CA GLU A 95 10.26 -1.49 -14.13
C GLU A 95 9.21 -2.03 -13.14
N MET A 96 7.95 -1.58 -13.27
CA MET A 96 6.82 -1.99 -12.43
C MET A 96 5.58 -2.38 -13.25
N SER A 97 5.79 -2.79 -14.50
CA SER A 97 4.72 -3.23 -15.38
C SER A 97 4.24 -4.65 -15.02
N ILE A 98 2.93 -4.83 -14.89
CA ILE A 98 2.32 -6.16 -14.71
C ILE A 98 2.70 -7.09 -15.87
N ILE A 99 2.78 -6.55 -17.08
CA ILE A 99 3.09 -7.35 -18.28
C ILE A 99 4.54 -7.83 -18.27
N LYS A 100 5.49 -6.92 -18.02
CA LYS A 100 6.93 -7.17 -18.17
C LYS A 100 7.61 -7.60 -16.88
N ASP A 101 7.32 -6.90 -15.79
CA ASP A 101 8.16 -6.89 -14.59
C ASP A 101 7.57 -7.68 -13.42
N MET A 102 6.24 -7.94 -13.43
CA MET A 102 5.61 -8.80 -12.43
C MET A 102 6.08 -10.25 -12.61
N ASP A 103 6.76 -10.77 -11.60
CA ASP A 103 7.42 -12.05 -11.64
C ASP A 103 6.45 -13.23 -11.51
N ILE A 104 6.64 -14.25 -12.31
CA ILE A 104 5.75 -15.42 -12.35
C ILE A 104 5.91 -16.30 -11.11
N VAL A 105 7.13 -16.44 -10.58
CA VAL A 105 7.41 -17.31 -9.43
C VAL A 105 7.22 -16.57 -8.12
N TYR A 106 7.80 -15.40 -8.00
CA TYR A 106 7.77 -14.61 -6.76
C TYR A 106 6.43 -13.95 -6.51
N ASP A 107 5.92 -13.21 -7.51
CA ASP A 107 4.67 -12.44 -7.35
C ASP A 107 3.42 -13.30 -7.55
N LEU A 108 3.43 -14.19 -8.55
CA LEU A 108 2.24 -14.97 -8.95
C LEU A 108 2.23 -16.40 -8.44
N LYS A 109 3.26 -16.83 -7.69
CA LYS A 109 3.36 -18.14 -7.01
C LYS A 109 3.30 -19.35 -7.95
N MET A 110 3.79 -19.19 -9.18
CA MET A 110 3.78 -20.26 -10.18
C MET A 110 5.01 -21.18 -10.10
N ALA A 111 5.66 -21.27 -8.94
CA ALA A 111 6.73 -22.25 -8.71
C ALA A 111 6.15 -23.67 -8.79
N ASP A 112 6.52 -24.43 -9.81
CA ASP A 112 6.10 -25.83 -9.96
C ASP A 112 7.09 -26.79 -9.29
N LYS A 113 6.61 -28.00 -8.98
CA LYS A 113 7.40 -29.05 -8.31
C LYS A 113 8.44 -29.70 -9.25
N GLU A 114 8.14 -29.70 -10.54
CA GLU A 114 9.00 -30.23 -11.59
C GLU A 114 10.14 -29.28 -11.98
N ASN A 115 10.11 -28.05 -11.46
CA ASN A 115 11.08 -27.00 -11.75
C ASN A 115 11.19 -26.66 -13.27
N GLU A 116 10.03 -26.56 -13.93
CA GLU A 116 9.90 -26.21 -15.34
C GLU A 116 9.53 -24.74 -15.57
N ILE A 117 8.98 -24.09 -14.53
CA ILE A 117 8.65 -22.65 -14.55
C ILE A 117 9.76 -21.88 -13.86
N HIS A 118 10.34 -20.92 -14.56
CA HIS A 118 11.44 -20.10 -14.08
C HIS A 118 11.08 -18.62 -14.12
N SER A 119 11.62 -17.89 -13.16
CA SER A 119 11.65 -16.43 -13.16
C SER A 119 12.68 -15.92 -14.20
N SER A 120 12.46 -14.72 -14.70
CA SER A 120 13.49 -13.98 -15.44
C SER A 120 14.65 -13.51 -14.56
N ASN A 121 14.46 -13.52 -13.23
CA ASN A 121 15.43 -13.09 -12.22
C ASN A 121 15.68 -14.23 -11.22
N ALA A 122 16.94 -14.70 -11.16
CA ALA A 122 17.33 -15.83 -10.31
C ALA A 122 17.14 -15.58 -8.80
N ASP A 123 17.30 -14.33 -8.35
CA ASP A 123 17.07 -13.98 -6.94
C ASP A 123 15.58 -14.01 -6.61
N LEU A 124 14.71 -13.49 -7.48
CA LEU A 124 13.26 -13.56 -7.30
C LEU A 124 12.76 -15.01 -7.32
N GLU A 125 13.32 -15.85 -8.21
CA GLU A 125 13.01 -17.29 -8.22
C GLU A 125 13.38 -17.95 -6.90
N LYS A 126 14.59 -17.71 -6.41
CA LYS A 126 15.06 -18.22 -5.13
C LYS A 126 14.15 -17.77 -3.98
N TYR A 127 13.84 -16.48 -3.88
CA TYR A 127 12.96 -15.95 -2.84
C TYR A 127 11.55 -16.53 -2.92
N GLY A 128 10.96 -16.63 -4.09
CA GLY A 128 9.64 -17.24 -4.27
C GLY A 128 9.59 -18.70 -3.78
N ARG A 129 10.62 -19.49 -4.06
CA ARG A 129 10.73 -20.88 -3.57
C ARG A 129 11.00 -20.95 -2.06
N GLU A 130 11.78 -20.03 -1.50
CA GLU A 130 12.03 -19.93 -0.06
C GLU A 130 10.74 -19.61 0.72
N LEU A 131 9.88 -18.73 0.21
CA LEU A 131 8.57 -18.42 0.81
C LEU A 131 7.68 -19.68 0.94
N TYR A 132 7.62 -20.51 -0.10
CA TYR A 132 6.92 -21.78 -0.05
C TYR A 132 7.58 -22.75 0.94
N ASN A 133 8.89 -22.85 0.94
CA ASN A 133 9.63 -23.79 1.81
C ASN A 133 9.45 -23.45 3.30
N ARG A 134 9.18 -22.21 3.64
CA ARG A 134 8.92 -21.74 5.01
C ARG A 134 7.61 -22.30 5.60
N MET A 135 6.66 -22.68 4.77
CA MET A 135 5.37 -23.22 5.22
C MET A 135 5.51 -24.57 5.91
N ASN A 136 4.70 -24.81 6.92
CA ASN A 136 4.55 -26.12 7.55
C ASN A 136 3.77 -27.10 6.65
N PRO A 137 3.69 -28.40 6.98
CA PRO A 137 3.01 -29.39 6.14
C PRO A 137 1.53 -29.07 5.86
N ASP A 138 0.78 -28.59 6.85
CA ASP A 138 -0.65 -28.29 6.69
C ASP A 138 -0.87 -27.05 5.81
N GLN A 139 -0.04 -26.02 5.99
CA GLN A 139 -0.03 -24.83 5.14
C GLN A 139 0.32 -25.21 3.69
N LYS A 140 1.32 -26.06 3.47
CA LYS A 140 1.69 -26.56 2.13
C LYS A 140 0.57 -27.39 1.51
N ALA A 141 -0.08 -28.25 2.26
CA ALA A 141 -1.19 -29.05 1.75
C ALA A 141 -2.36 -28.18 1.26
N ALA A 142 -2.75 -27.16 2.01
CA ALA A 142 -3.78 -26.19 1.61
C ALA A 142 -3.35 -25.37 0.40
N TRP A 143 -2.10 -24.91 0.39
CA TRP A 143 -1.51 -24.14 -0.70
C TRP A 143 -1.46 -24.93 -2.00
N ASP A 144 -0.93 -26.15 -1.96
CA ASP A 144 -0.84 -27.04 -3.13
C ASP A 144 -2.22 -27.38 -3.70
N ALA A 145 -3.19 -27.67 -2.83
CA ALA A 145 -4.57 -27.94 -3.26
C ALA A 145 -5.21 -26.77 -4.01
N TYR A 146 -4.74 -25.55 -3.79
CA TYR A 146 -5.22 -24.36 -4.48
C TYR A 146 -4.36 -23.99 -5.70
N TYR A 147 -3.03 -23.91 -5.55
CA TYR A 147 -2.15 -23.40 -6.61
C TYR A 147 -1.77 -24.46 -7.65
N ASP A 148 -1.64 -25.77 -7.32
CA ASP A 148 -1.26 -26.80 -8.29
C ASP A 148 -2.18 -26.83 -9.52
N PRO A 149 -3.53 -26.79 -9.41
CA PRO A 149 -4.40 -26.70 -10.59
C PRO A 149 -4.16 -25.46 -11.45
N ILE A 150 -3.86 -24.31 -10.83
CA ILE A 150 -3.59 -23.04 -11.52
C ILE A 150 -2.25 -23.14 -12.28
N ILE A 151 -1.23 -23.71 -11.64
CA ILE A 151 0.09 -23.96 -12.25
C ILE A 151 -0.05 -24.88 -13.45
N GLN A 152 -0.82 -25.97 -13.36
CA GLN A 152 -1.04 -26.87 -14.48
C GLN A 152 -1.79 -26.19 -15.65
N ASP A 153 -2.80 -25.36 -15.34
CA ASP A 153 -3.51 -24.57 -16.37
C ASP A 153 -2.56 -23.55 -17.03
N PHE A 154 -1.69 -22.90 -16.26
CA PHE A 154 -0.68 -21.98 -16.78
C PHE A 154 0.29 -22.66 -17.74
N LYS A 155 0.83 -23.85 -17.36
CA LYS A 155 1.72 -24.66 -18.21
C LYS A 155 1.03 -25.11 -19.50
N ALA A 156 -0.23 -25.51 -19.42
CA ALA A 156 -0.98 -26.02 -20.57
C ALA A 156 -1.35 -24.94 -21.59
N LYS A 157 -1.76 -23.77 -21.12
CA LYS A 157 -2.30 -22.70 -22.00
C LYS A 157 -1.24 -21.85 -22.69
N LYS A 158 -0.02 -21.76 -22.17
CA LYS A 158 1.11 -20.99 -22.76
C LYS A 158 0.71 -19.58 -23.21
N ARG A 159 -0.01 -18.86 -22.37
CA ARG A 159 -0.53 -17.52 -22.67
C ARG A 159 0.57 -16.55 -23.05
N THR A 160 0.27 -15.62 -23.96
CA THR A 160 1.19 -14.58 -24.42
C THR A 160 0.47 -13.25 -24.63
N GLY A 161 1.21 -12.13 -24.77
CA GLY A 161 0.67 -10.83 -25.09
C GLY A 161 -0.42 -10.38 -24.11
N LYS A 162 -1.55 -9.89 -24.64
CA LYS A 162 -2.67 -9.38 -23.82
C LYS A 162 -3.28 -10.46 -22.93
N GLU A 163 -3.45 -11.69 -23.44
CA GLU A 163 -3.99 -12.78 -22.64
C GLU A 163 -3.15 -13.06 -21.39
N LEU A 164 -1.82 -13.04 -21.52
CA LEU A 164 -0.92 -13.21 -20.38
C LEU A 164 -1.03 -12.01 -19.42
N ALA A 165 -1.09 -10.78 -19.94
CA ALA A 165 -1.21 -9.57 -19.14
C ALA A 165 -2.48 -9.58 -18.29
N GLU A 166 -3.62 -9.88 -18.90
CA GLU A 166 -4.93 -9.95 -18.21
C GLU A 166 -4.95 -11.10 -17.20
N TRP A 167 -4.36 -12.24 -17.53
CA TRP A 167 -4.24 -13.35 -16.58
C TRP A 167 -3.35 -12.98 -15.38
N LYS A 168 -2.20 -12.33 -15.59
CA LYS A 168 -1.35 -11.82 -14.50
C LYS A 168 -2.12 -10.86 -13.59
N TYR A 169 -2.85 -9.92 -14.19
CA TYR A 169 -3.69 -8.96 -13.46
C TYR A 169 -4.74 -9.68 -12.61
N GLN A 170 -5.49 -10.63 -13.17
CA GLN A 170 -6.49 -11.39 -12.41
C GLN A 170 -5.84 -12.13 -11.24
N ARG A 171 -4.71 -12.80 -11.44
CA ARG A 171 -3.99 -13.48 -10.35
C ARG A 171 -3.53 -12.52 -9.26
N TYR A 172 -2.96 -11.39 -9.66
CA TYR A 172 -2.55 -10.32 -8.75
C TYR A 172 -3.72 -9.79 -7.91
N MET A 173 -4.83 -9.45 -8.55
CA MET A 173 -6.02 -8.93 -7.88
C MET A 173 -6.63 -9.92 -6.87
N HIS A 174 -6.73 -11.19 -7.25
CA HIS A 174 -7.22 -12.23 -6.34
C HIS A 174 -6.36 -12.33 -5.09
N ASP A 175 -5.04 -12.44 -5.25
CA ASP A 175 -4.15 -12.60 -4.12
C ASP A 175 -4.06 -11.34 -3.26
N TYR A 176 -4.03 -10.15 -3.89
CA TYR A 176 -4.03 -8.87 -3.17
C TYR A 176 -5.27 -8.69 -2.31
N LEU A 177 -6.46 -8.89 -2.88
CA LEU A 177 -7.72 -8.68 -2.16
C LEU A 177 -7.96 -9.75 -1.07
N ARG A 178 -7.47 -10.97 -1.24
CA ARG A 178 -7.47 -12.00 -0.18
C ARG A 178 -6.61 -11.58 1.00
N VAL A 179 -5.46 -10.98 0.71
CA VAL A 179 -4.57 -10.45 1.75
C VAL A 179 -5.23 -9.26 2.47
N ILE A 180 -5.87 -8.34 1.74
CA ILE A 180 -6.66 -7.25 2.34
C ILE A 180 -7.81 -7.80 3.20
N HIS A 181 -8.52 -8.85 2.75
CA HIS A 181 -9.57 -9.48 3.55
C HIS A 181 -9.04 -9.99 4.90
N SER A 182 -7.84 -10.55 4.93
CA SER A 182 -7.23 -10.97 6.20
C SER A 182 -6.95 -9.79 7.14
N VAL A 183 -6.58 -8.62 6.62
CA VAL A 183 -6.41 -7.39 7.41
C VAL A 183 -7.74 -6.92 7.96
N ASP A 184 -8.76 -6.83 7.12
CA ASP A 184 -10.12 -6.40 7.51
C ASP A 184 -10.69 -7.29 8.64
N ARG A 185 -10.59 -8.61 8.47
CA ARG A 185 -10.98 -9.58 9.53
C ARG A 185 -10.25 -9.31 10.85
N ASN A 186 -8.95 -9.06 10.80
CA ASN A 186 -8.14 -8.81 11.98
C ASN A 186 -8.43 -7.45 12.63
N ILE A 187 -8.74 -6.42 11.84
CA ILE A 187 -9.24 -5.14 12.37
C ILE A 187 -10.56 -5.36 13.10
N GLY A 188 -11.50 -6.12 12.53
CA GLY A 188 -12.75 -6.48 13.19
C GLY A 188 -12.54 -7.11 14.57
N ILE A 189 -11.58 -8.03 14.69
CA ILE A 189 -11.23 -8.68 15.98
C ILE A 189 -10.75 -7.64 17.01
N VAL A 190 -9.95 -6.67 16.60
CA VAL A 190 -9.47 -5.59 17.51
C VAL A 190 -10.60 -4.67 17.91
N LEU A 191 -11.48 -4.29 16.98
CA LEU A 191 -12.65 -3.44 17.28
C LEU A 191 -13.61 -4.13 18.25
N ASP A 192 -13.89 -5.41 18.03
CA ASP A 192 -14.70 -6.25 18.93
C ASP A 192 -14.09 -6.32 20.33
N TYR A 193 -12.76 -6.43 20.42
CA TYR A 193 -12.07 -6.42 21.71
C TYR A 193 -12.25 -5.08 22.42
N LEU A 194 -12.09 -3.96 21.72
CA LEU A 194 -12.27 -2.63 22.30
C LEU A 194 -13.72 -2.41 22.79
N GLU A 195 -14.71 -2.87 22.02
CA GLU A 195 -16.12 -2.78 22.40
C GLU A 195 -16.42 -3.62 23.65
N LYS A 196 -16.01 -4.89 23.65
CA LYS A 196 -16.23 -5.82 24.79
C LYS A 196 -15.59 -5.40 26.09
N ASN A 197 -14.57 -4.54 26.03
CA ASN A 197 -13.82 -4.03 27.18
C ASN A 197 -14.15 -2.57 27.52
N ASP A 198 -15.23 -2.01 26.98
CA ASP A 198 -15.67 -0.61 27.20
C ASP A 198 -14.59 0.43 26.86
N LEU A 199 -13.71 0.11 25.89
CA LEU A 199 -12.62 0.98 25.46
C LEU A 199 -12.96 1.78 24.19
N LEU A 200 -13.89 1.27 23.36
CA LEU A 200 -14.17 1.80 22.03
C LEU A 200 -14.63 3.27 22.06
N ASP A 201 -15.46 3.65 23.06
CA ASP A 201 -16.00 4.99 23.18
C ASP A 201 -15.05 6.01 23.86
N ASN A 202 -13.84 5.56 24.21
CA ASN A 202 -12.77 6.42 24.72
C ASN A 202 -11.45 6.21 23.96
N THR A 203 -11.51 5.72 22.72
CA THR A 203 -10.32 5.47 21.90
C THR A 203 -10.45 6.15 20.55
N LEU A 204 -9.47 6.98 20.16
CA LEU A 204 -9.29 7.41 18.78
C LEU A 204 -8.82 6.20 17.98
N ILE A 205 -9.55 5.85 16.93
CA ILE A 205 -9.17 4.80 15.98
C ILE A 205 -8.73 5.44 14.69
N VAL A 206 -7.58 5.03 14.18
CA VAL A 206 -7.04 5.48 12.89
C VAL A 206 -6.73 4.25 12.04
N TYR A 207 -7.31 4.20 10.85
CA TYR A 207 -6.94 3.27 9.80
C TYR A 207 -6.30 4.04 8.65
N THR A 208 -5.08 3.66 8.29
CA THR A 208 -4.33 4.32 7.22
C THR A 208 -3.28 3.39 6.64
N SER A 209 -2.59 3.85 5.60
CA SER A 209 -1.40 3.23 5.01
C SER A 209 -0.27 4.25 4.95
N ASP A 210 0.96 3.77 4.82
CA ASP A 210 2.15 4.61 4.62
C ASP A 210 2.20 5.22 3.21
N GLN A 211 1.62 4.56 2.20
CA GLN A 211 1.45 5.07 0.83
C GLN A 211 0.24 4.42 0.15
N GLY A 212 -0.11 4.93 -1.04
CA GLY A 212 -1.04 4.29 -1.96
C GLY A 212 -0.40 3.11 -2.70
N PHE A 213 -1.10 2.56 -3.72
CA PHE A 213 -0.65 1.38 -4.43
C PHE A 213 -1.31 1.26 -5.80
N TYR A 214 -0.54 0.88 -6.83
CA TYR A 214 -1.10 0.60 -8.17
C TYR A 214 -1.70 -0.79 -8.21
N MET A 215 -2.94 -0.86 -8.61
CA MET A 215 -3.69 -2.10 -8.76
C MET A 215 -4.09 -2.34 -10.23
N GLY A 216 -3.15 -2.06 -11.12
CA GLY A 216 -3.32 -2.20 -12.57
C GLY A 216 -3.46 -0.88 -13.31
N GLU A 217 -3.68 0.24 -12.63
CA GLU A 217 -3.66 1.56 -13.25
C GLU A 217 -2.30 1.79 -13.90
N HIS A 218 -2.27 2.41 -15.07
CA HIS A 218 -1.09 2.55 -15.94
C HIS A 218 -0.43 1.21 -16.33
N GLY A 219 -1.09 0.06 -16.12
CA GLY A 219 -0.52 -1.27 -16.28
C GLY A 219 0.50 -1.65 -15.20
N TRP A 220 0.49 -0.96 -14.06
CA TRP A 220 1.50 -1.09 -13.01
C TRP A 220 1.02 -1.87 -11.79
N PHE A 221 2.00 -2.27 -10.99
CA PHE A 221 1.83 -2.76 -9.62
C PHE A 221 2.85 -2.06 -8.71
N ASP A 222 2.70 -2.17 -7.39
CA ASP A 222 3.57 -1.52 -6.39
C ASP A 222 3.29 0.01 -6.30
N LYS A 223 4.26 0.88 -6.06
CA LYS A 223 4.14 2.30 -5.68
C LYS A 223 5.34 3.11 -6.16
N ARG A 224 5.51 4.32 -5.74
CA ARG A 224 6.67 5.24 -5.80
C ARG A 224 6.46 6.52 -6.59
N PHE A 225 5.81 6.49 -7.76
CA PHE A 225 5.48 7.74 -8.45
C PHE A 225 4.54 8.62 -7.62
N MET A 226 4.62 9.94 -7.85
CA MET A 226 3.69 10.89 -7.23
C MET A 226 2.28 10.88 -7.85
N TYR A 227 1.94 9.94 -8.73
CA TYR A 227 0.57 9.80 -9.26
C TYR A 227 -0.40 9.38 -8.15
N GLU A 228 -1.68 9.75 -8.29
CA GLU A 228 -2.66 9.64 -7.20
C GLU A 228 -2.75 8.23 -6.60
N GLU A 229 -2.65 7.18 -7.41
CA GLU A 229 -2.73 5.79 -6.93
C GLU A 229 -1.65 5.43 -5.91
N SER A 230 -0.44 5.97 -6.07
CA SER A 230 0.68 5.78 -5.14
C SER A 230 0.75 6.86 -4.06
N PHE A 231 0.38 8.11 -4.39
CA PHE A 231 0.50 9.26 -3.50
C PHE A 231 -0.64 9.35 -2.49
N ARG A 232 -1.88 9.03 -2.91
CA ARG A 232 -3.07 9.12 -2.08
C ARG A 232 -3.23 7.88 -1.22
N THR A 233 -3.15 8.04 0.10
CA THR A 233 -3.37 6.97 1.08
C THR A 233 -4.80 6.95 1.58
N PRO A 234 -5.37 5.78 1.95
CA PRO A 234 -6.62 5.75 2.70
C PRO A 234 -6.40 6.35 4.09
N LEU A 235 -7.37 7.13 4.57
CA LEU A 235 -7.39 7.61 5.95
C LEU A 235 -8.83 7.60 6.49
N LEU A 236 -9.07 6.76 7.47
CA LEU A 236 -10.32 6.73 8.23
C LEU A 236 -10.01 6.98 9.69
N MET A 237 -10.71 7.94 10.30
CA MET A 237 -10.51 8.29 11.71
C MET A 237 -11.86 8.30 12.45
N ARG A 238 -11.90 7.64 13.61
CA ARG A 238 -13.04 7.67 14.52
C ARG A 238 -12.62 8.33 15.83
N LEU A 239 -12.96 9.60 15.97
CA LEU A 239 -12.86 10.30 17.25
C LEU A 239 -14.20 10.15 18.01
N PRO A 240 -14.24 9.63 19.24
CA PRO A 240 -15.46 9.60 20.05
C PRO A 240 -16.07 11.00 20.18
N GLY A 241 -17.35 11.13 19.81
CA GLY A 241 -18.02 12.44 19.77
C GLY A 241 -17.59 13.38 18.65
N GLY A 242 -16.71 12.93 17.75
CA GLY A 242 -16.25 13.70 16.60
C GLY A 242 -17.28 13.84 15.48
N LYS A 243 -16.94 14.66 14.49
CA LYS A 243 -17.75 14.87 13.28
C LYS A 243 -17.83 13.57 12.46
N LYS A 244 -19.00 13.32 11.89
CA LYS A 244 -19.21 12.24 10.90
C LYS A 244 -19.20 12.82 9.48
N GLY A 245 -18.68 12.05 8.53
CA GLY A 245 -18.65 12.37 7.11
C GLY A 245 -17.26 12.71 6.59
N ASP A 246 -17.20 13.14 5.33
CA ASP A 246 -15.96 13.43 4.65
C ASP A 246 -15.33 14.74 5.11
N ILE A 247 -14.01 14.75 5.18
CA ILE A 247 -13.17 15.93 5.46
C ILE A 247 -12.36 16.20 4.19
N PRO A 248 -12.69 17.23 3.41
CA PRO A 248 -12.07 17.47 2.11
C PRO A 248 -10.70 18.17 2.19
N GLN A 249 -10.28 18.62 3.38
CA GLN A 249 -9.00 19.29 3.56
C GLN A 249 -7.82 18.37 3.20
N LEU A 250 -6.77 18.95 2.63
CA LEU A 250 -5.52 18.25 2.34
C LEU A 250 -4.80 17.89 3.64
N VAL A 251 -4.55 16.61 3.85
CA VAL A 251 -3.87 16.06 5.04
C VAL A 251 -2.71 15.17 4.62
N GLN A 252 -1.77 14.94 5.53
CA GLN A 252 -0.56 14.16 5.25
C GLN A 252 -0.25 13.19 6.41
N ASN A 253 0.59 12.19 6.15
CA ASN A 253 1.06 11.25 7.18
C ASN A 253 1.77 11.95 8.34
N ILE A 254 2.45 13.07 8.09
CA ILE A 254 3.14 13.87 9.12
C ILE A 254 2.18 14.53 10.12
N ASP A 255 0.88 14.55 9.84
CA ASP A 255 -0.16 15.12 10.70
C ASP A 255 -0.58 14.17 11.86
N TYR A 256 -0.22 12.90 11.78
CA TYR A 256 -0.61 11.93 12.79
C TYR A 256 0.09 12.20 14.13
N ALA A 257 1.39 12.44 14.11
CA ALA A 257 2.15 12.67 15.33
C ALA A 257 1.64 13.89 16.13
N PRO A 258 1.47 15.10 15.56
CA PRO A 258 0.92 16.24 16.29
C PRO A 258 -0.53 16.00 16.75
N THR A 259 -1.33 15.24 15.98
CA THR A 259 -2.70 14.86 16.38
C THR A 259 -2.69 14.01 17.65
N PHE A 260 -1.82 13.00 17.71
CA PHE A 260 -1.72 12.12 18.88
C PHE A 260 -1.16 12.84 20.11
N LEU A 261 -0.18 13.72 19.93
CA LEU A 261 0.38 14.53 21.00
C LEU A 261 -0.67 15.50 21.58
N GLU A 262 -1.43 16.20 20.74
CA GLU A 262 -2.49 17.08 21.19
C GLU A 262 -3.58 16.31 21.94
N LEU A 263 -4.01 15.16 21.39
CA LEU A 263 -5.01 14.30 22.06
C LEU A 263 -4.54 13.82 23.43
N ALA A 264 -3.25 13.53 23.57
CA ALA A 264 -2.61 13.11 24.82
C ALA A 264 -2.35 14.27 25.80
N GLY A 265 -2.59 15.52 25.41
CA GLY A 265 -2.24 16.71 26.19
C GLY A 265 -0.73 16.93 26.33
N ALA A 266 0.05 16.35 25.44
CA ALA A 266 1.50 16.52 25.38
C ALA A 266 1.90 17.71 24.51
N PRO A 267 3.04 18.38 24.79
CA PRO A 267 3.51 19.48 23.96
C PRO A 267 3.92 18.97 22.58
N ILE A 268 3.54 19.67 21.53
CA ILE A 268 3.97 19.40 20.16
C ILE A 268 5.35 20.04 19.95
N PRO A 269 6.43 19.30 19.64
CA PRO A 269 7.73 19.86 19.35
C PRO A 269 7.69 20.84 18.17
N ALA A 270 8.48 21.91 18.24
CA ALA A 270 8.44 23.00 17.26
C ALA A 270 9.03 22.63 15.89
N ASP A 271 9.74 21.51 15.79
CA ASP A 271 10.33 20.96 14.57
C ASP A 271 9.40 19.99 13.82
N ILE A 272 8.21 19.68 14.38
CA ILE A 272 7.18 18.91 13.67
C ILE A 272 6.56 19.81 12.59
N GLN A 273 6.57 19.31 11.35
CA GLN A 273 6.05 20.03 10.18
C GLN A 273 4.55 19.77 9.93
N GLY A 274 3.99 18.73 10.54
CA GLY A 274 2.59 18.37 10.40
C GLY A 274 1.68 19.24 11.29
N GLU A 275 0.39 19.24 10.94
CA GLU A 275 -0.68 19.95 11.66
C GLU A 275 -1.60 18.95 12.37
N SER A 276 -2.07 19.27 13.55
CA SER A 276 -3.05 18.40 14.23
C SER A 276 -4.37 18.33 13.47
N LEU A 277 -4.88 17.12 13.30
CA LEU A 277 -6.18 16.85 12.68
C LEU A 277 -7.34 17.00 13.64
N LEU A 278 -7.10 17.22 14.95
CA LEU A 278 -8.18 17.33 15.95
C LEU A 278 -9.22 18.41 15.65
N PRO A 279 -8.86 19.63 15.20
CA PRO A 279 -9.85 20.63 14.80
C PRO A 279 -10.78 20.12 13.69
N LEU A 280 -10.22 19.49 12.65
CA LEU A 280 -10.99 18.93 11.54
C LEU A 280 -11.93 17.80 12.01
N LEU A 281 -11.43 16.91 12.88
CA LEU A 281 -12.20 15.81 13.46
C LEU A 281 -13.35 16.30 14.36
N LYS A 282 -13.21 17.48 14.96
CA LYS A 282 -14.27 18.17 15.70
C LYS A 282 -15.24 18.95 14.80
N GLY A 283 -14.95 19.05 13.51
CA GLY A 283 -15.77 19.77 12.52
C GLY A 283 -15.42 21.25 12.40
N GLU A 284 -14.32 21.68 12.97
CA GLU A 284 -13.79 23.03 12.80
C GLU A 284 -13.13 23.18 11.42
N ARG A 285 -12.98 24.41 10.96
CA ARG A 285 -12.31 24.73 9.68
C ARG A 285 -11.29 25.85 9.96
N PRO A 286 -10.04 25.50 10.31
CA PRO A 286 -8.99 26.49 10.51
C PRO A 286 -8.79 27.34 9.26
N GLU A 287 -8.74 28.67 9.41
CA GLU A 287 -8.60 29.61 8.28
C GLU A 287 -7.26 29.45 7.55
N ASN A 288 -6.22 29.06 8.26
CA ASN A 288 -4.86 28.91 7.72
C ASN A 288 -4.50 27.44 7.44
N TRP A 289 -5.50 26.59 7.13
CA TRP A 289 -5.19 25.22 6.72
C TRP A 289 -4.45 25.21 5.39
N ARG A 290 -3.53 24.26 5.23
CA ARG A 290 -2.75 24.12 3.99
C ARG A 290 -3.63 23.96 2.75
N ASN A 291 -3.16 24.49 1.63
CA ASN A 291 -3.80 24.41 0.33
C ASN A 291 -2.95 23.62 -0.69
N SER A 292 -1.77 23.15 -0.29
CA SER A 292 -0.90 22.32 -1.12
C SER A 292 -0.16 21.25 -0.30
N LEU A 293 0.31 20.22 -0.98
CA LEU A 293 1.11 19.13 -0.44
C LEU A 293 2.40 19.03 -1.23
N TYR A 294 3.52 18.89 -0.52
CA TYR A 294 4.82 18.62 -1.09
C TYR A 294 5.16 17.13 -0.99
N TYR A 295 5.80 16.59 -2.03
CA TYR A 295 6.30 15.22 -2.10
C TYR A 295 7.71 15.19 -2.64
N HIS A 296 8.55 14.27 -2.14
CA HIS A 296 9.90 14.05 -2.66
C HIS A 296 10.27 12.57 -2.61
N TYR A 297 10.71 12.03 -3.75
CA TYR A 297 11.24 10.69 -3.92
C TYR A 297 12.73 10.74 -4.27
N TYR A 298 13.56 10.07 -3.46
CA TYR A 298 15.04 10.22 -3.52
C TYR A 298 15.74 9.02 -4.13
N GLU A 299 15.08 7.83 -4.15
CA GLU A 299 15.74 6.58 -4.50
C GLU A 299 15.89 6.42 -6.01
N TYR A 300 17.14 6.39 -6.47
CA TYR A 300 17.49 5.98 -7.84
C TYR A 300 19.01 5.81 -7.95
N PRO A 301 19.52 4.74 -8.64
CA PRO A 301 18.74 3.56 -9.08
C PRO A 301 18.36 2.69 -7.88
N ALA A 302 17.11 2.22 -7.88
CA ALA A 302 16.53 1.40 -6.84
C ALA A 302 15.43 0.52 -7.42
N GLU A 303 14.63 -0.10 -6.55
CA GLU A 303 13.52 -0.95 -6.95
C GLU A 303 12.63 -0.25 -7.98
N HIS A 304 12.31 -0.96 -9.08
CA HIS A 304 11.47 -0.51 -10.19
C HIS A 304 12.01 0.65 -11.05
N SER A 305 13.25 1.05 -10.89
CA SER A 305 13.90 2.11 -11.70
C SER A 305 13.13 3.43 -11.78
N VAL A 306 12.34 3.76 -10.75
CA VAL A 306 11.59 5.02 -10.68
C VAL A 306 12.55 6.18 -10.47
N LYS A 307 12.52 7.15 -11.38
CA LYS A 307 13.40 8.32 -11.36
C LYS A 307 13.15 9.21 -10.15
N ARG A 308 14.22 9.85 -9.62
CA ARG A 308 14.07 10.83 -8.55
C ARG A 308 13.18 11.98 -8.98
N HIS A 309 12.26 12.35 -8.11
CA HIS A 309 11.34 13.45 -8.39
C HIS A 309 10.83 14.11 -7.12
N TYR A 310 10.42 15.34 -7.27
CA TYR A 310 9.63 16.05 -6.26
C TYR A 310 8.45 16.75 -6.94
N GLY A 311 7.50 17.17 -6.17
CA GLY A 311 6.36 17.87 -6.72
C GLY A 311 5.47 18.49 -5.67
N VAL A 312 4.53 19.28 -6.18
CA VAL A 312 3.48 19.94 -5.41
C VAL A 312 2.12 19.56 -5.96
N ARG A 313 1.18 19.32 -5.07
CA ARG A 313 -0.22 19.03 -5.39
C ARG A 313 -1.11 19.96 -4.60
N ASP A 314 -1.97 20.73 -5.28
CA ASP A 314 -3.08 21.46 -4.68
C ASP A 314 -4.43 20.72 -4.89
N ASP A 315 -5.56 21.35 -4.64
CA ASP A 315 -6.88 20.72 -4.82
C ASP A 315 -7.19 20.29 -6.26
N ARG A 316 -6.53 20.86 -7.26
CA ARG A 316 -6.82 20.63 -8.67
C ARG A 316 -5.61 20.21 -9.48
N TYR A 317 -4.45 20.79 -9.23
CA TYR A 317 -3.26 20.60 -10.06
C TYR A 317 -2.16 19.84 -9.34
N LYS A 318 -1.38 19.10 -10.10
CA LYS A 318 -0.17 18.46 -9.66
C LYS A 318 0.97 18.79 -10.60
N LEU A 319 2.08 19.29 -10.06
CA LEU A 319 3.31 19.58 -10.80
C LEU A 319 4.42 18.67 -10.26
N ILE A 320 5.07 17.93 -11.14
CA ILE A 320 6.15 17.00 -10.81
C ILE A 320 7.40 17.38 -11.58
N HIS A 321 8.55 17.38 -10.91
CA HIS A 321 9.87 17.55 -11.54
C HIS A 321 10.71 16.30 -11.33
N PHE A 322 11.01 15.59 -12.40
CA PHE A 322 12.01 14.54 -12.43
C PHE A 322 13.38 15.17 -12.65
N TYR A 323 14.27 15.05 -11.68
CA TYR A 323 15.53 15.79 -11.64
C TYR A 323 16.75 14.86 -11.64
N ASN A 324 17.93 15.38 -11.92
CA ASN A 324 19.22 14.69 -11.99
C ASN A 324 19.35 13.64 -13.10
N ASP A 325 18.53 12.59 -13.07
CA ASP A 325 18.63 11.45 -13.98
C ASP A 325 18.04 11.77 -15.35
N ILE A 326 16.97 12.53 -15.33
CA ILE A 326 16.31 13.20 -16.45
C ILE A 326 15.90 14.59 -15.96
N ASP A 327 15.76 15.56 -16.84
CA ASP A 327 15.30 16.91 -16.47
C ASP A 327 13.98 17.20 -17.20
N VAL A 328 12.89 16.64 -16.64
CA VAL A 328 11.56 16.76 -17.24
C VAL A 328 10.52 17.14 -16.21
N TRP A 329 9.52 17.86 -16.66
CA TRP A 329 8.39 18.29 -15.85
C TRP A 329 7.10 17.67 -16.37
N GLU A 330 6.21 17.36 -15.44
CA GLU A 330 4.86 16.92 -15.72
C GLU A 330 3.87 17.79 -14.96
N LEU A 331 2.79 18.21 -15.62
CA LEU A 331 1.70 18.96 -15.02
C LEU A 331 0.38 18.25 -15.34
N TYR A 332 -0.45 18.06 -14.33
CA TYR A 332 -1.76 17.43 -14.46
C TYR A 332 -2.86 18.29 -13.89
N ASP A 333 -4.03 18.28 -14.55
CA ASP A 333 -5.29 18.82 -14.05
C ASP A 333 -6.13 17.65 -13.52
N LEU A 334 -6.10 17.40 -12.23
CA LEU A 334 -6.71 16.23 -11.59
C LEU A 334 -8.26 16.24 -11.69
N GLN A 335 -8.86 17.38 -12.01
CA GLN A 335 -10.31 17.47 -12.24
C GLN A 335 -10.70 17.00 -13.63
N GLU A 336 -9.90 17.33 -14.66
CA GLU A 336 -10.16 16.98 -16.05
C GLU A 336 -9.51 15.64 -16.45
N ASP A 337 -8.43 15.29 -15.78
CA ASP A 337 -7.62 14.09 -16.04
C ASP A 337 -7.23 13.41 -14.70
N PRO A 338 -8.19 12.79 -14.01
CA PRO A 338 -7.95 12.16 -12.69
C PRO A 338 -7.00 10.97 -12.74
N HIS A 339 -6.73 10.42 -13.93
CA HIS A 339 -5.78 9.31 -14.15
C HIS A 339 -4.41 9.78 -14.66
N GLU A 340 -4.13 11.07 -14.68
CA GLU A 340 -2.81 11.65 -14.99
C GLU A 340 -2.21 11.12 -16.31
N MET A 341 -3.05 11.00 -17.34
CA MET A 341 -2.69 10.48 -18.65
C MET A 341 -2.06 11.52 -19.58
N ASN A 342 -2.37 12.80 -19.35
CA ASN A 342 -2.05 13.88 -20.30
C ASN A 342 -1.14 14.92 -19.65
N ASN A 343 0.15 14.86 -19.92
CA ASN A 343 1.10 15.89 -19.47
C ASN A 343 0.77 17.25 -20.14
N LEU A 344 0.43 18.23 -19.32
CA LEU A 344 0.07 19.60 -19.73
C LEU A 344 1.25 20.56 -19.65
N TYR A 345 2.42 20.11 -19.15
CA TYR A 345 3.58 20.97 -19.00
C TYR A 345 4.05 21.52 -20.35
N GLY A 346 4.39 22.82 -20.39
CA GLY A 346 4.81 23.51 -21.60
C GLY A 346 3.66 23.97 -22.53
N LYS A 347 2.40 23.64 -22.23
CA LYS A 347 1.26 24.16 -23.01
C LYS A 347 1.00 25.63 -22.63
N PRO A 348 0.90 26.56 -23.58
CA PRO A 348 0.75 28.00 -23.30
C PRO A 348 -0.47 28.34 -22.44
N SER A 349 -1.57 27.58 -22.56
CA SER A 349 -2.79 27.78 -21.77
C SER A 349 -2.60 27.52 -20.26
N TYR A 350 -1.53 26.85 -19.85
CA TYR A 350 -1.24 26.50 -18.45
C TYR A 350 -0.03 27.26 -17.87
N GLU A 351 0.50 28.27 -18.57
CA GLU A 351 1.70 29.03 -18.14
C GLU A 351 1.51 29.68 -16.75
N ALA A 352 0.34 30.27 -16.50
CA ALA A 352 0.01 30.87 -15.19
C ALA A 352 -0.06 29.81 -14.08
N VAL A 353 -0.60 28.61 -14.37
CA VAL A 353 -0.67 27.49 -13.44
C VAL A 353 0.73 27.00 -13.13
N MET A 354 1.55 26.74 -14.15
CA MET A 354 2.95 26.29 -13.97
C MET A 354 3.75 27.27 -13.11
N LYS A 355 3.59 28.58 -13.33
CA LYS A 355 4.26 29.59 -12.52
C LYS A 355 3.83 29.53 -11.07
N ARG A 356 2.52 29.53 -10.81
CA ARG A 356 1.96 29.44 -9.44
C ARG A 356 2.45 28.17 -8.71
N MET A 357 2.34 27.01 -9.34
CA MET A 357 2.75 25.73 -8.72
C MET A 357 4.25 25.61 -8.46
N ARG A 358 5.08 26.37 -9.15
CA ARG A 358 6.52 26.46 -8.88
C ARG A 358 6.85 27.38 -7.71
N ASP A 359 5.99 28.38 -7.45
CA ASP A 359 6.18 29.35 -6.37
C ASP A 359 5.69 28.79 -5.02
N GLU A 360 4.87 27.75 -5.04
CA GLU A 360 4.42 26.96 -3.87
C GLU A 360 5.48 25.93 -3.42
#